data_be00e147658e16e08906876ce0e290ae
#
_entry.id   be00e147658e16e08906876ce0e290ae
#
_cell.length_a   1.000
_cell.length_b   1.000
_cell.length_c   1.000
_cell.angle_alpha   90.00
_cell.angle_beta   90.00
_cell.angle_gamma   90.00
#
_symmetry.space_group_name_H-M   'P 1'
#
loop_
_entity.id
_entity.type
_entity.pdbx_description
1 polymer ?
#
loop_
_entity_poly.entity_id
_entity_poly.type
_entity_poly.pdbx_seq_one_letter_code
_entity_poly.pdbx_strand_id
1 'polypeptide(L)'
;MNSFRGLGKDYWLFWFASSLGMGASNILQYVLSLYVLDLTGSAALFASMLAVIIFPRILLAPLAGVMADRVRKSRMMALILLAEAAVLGACFLIGQTAAITMPLIYLLVVVLEAGEIFYGGCEAAILPELVPGERLKDAISVSKVDDGIVHVTAPLAAALIYDHMNIAAAFAMIGLLNFSAFLLQALIQPRYAREHSGKRQKPSLWQDFKEGLTCIRQNAFLRSFLKVMPLANAFFGATFSVSVAYLLRRTYGVEAWIYSLYCSITATVSMVVPLFAVPLVKKYPAGRLFFASTLTIAGGIFLIGICAVGGIYQIIPVAVSIVLITMSDCVTIAAAIPMQMTASIMLQTGVEKGMLGRVSATLRMVSIASAAAGEMLFGLLNDATWVWLPIFLGAAGVAVASLLFQKVMAALDCRQEQK
;
A
#
# COMPACT_ATOMS: atom_id res chain seq x y z
N MET A 1 28.31 -5.52 -7.42
CA MET A 1 28.46 -6.71 -6.54
C MET A 1 29.28 -6.49 -5.27
N ASN A 2 30.05 -5.41 -5.14
CA ASN A 2 30.80 -5.13 -3.89
C ASN A 2 29.96 -4.49 -2.77
N SER A 3 28.79 -3.96 -3.05
CA SER A 3 27.89 -3.30 -2.09
C SER A 3 27.33 -4.25 -1.04
N PHE A 4 27.18 -5.53 -1.35
CA PHE A 4 26.58 -6.54 -0.47
C PHE A 4 27.51 -7.07 0.64
N ARG A 5 28.84 -7.07 0.42
CA ARG A 5 29.82 -7.71 1.33
C ARG A 5 30.14 -6.94 2.61
N GLY A 6 29.64 -5.74 2.81
CA GLY A 6 30.00 -4.87 3.94
C GLY A 6 28.88 -4.53 4.93
N LEU A 7 27.65 -5.10 4.78
CA LEU A 7 26.50 -4.72 5.58
C LEU A 7 26.45 -5.40 6.98
N GLY A 8 27.25 -6.41 7.20
CA GLY A 8 27.36 -7.10 8.51
C GLY A 8 26.27 -8.15 8.77
N LYS A 9 26.53 -9.03 9.75
CA LYS A 9 25.63 -10.15 10.09
C LYS A 9 24.27 -9.68 10.60
N ASP A 10 24.24 -8.65 11.44
CA ASP A 10 23.02 -8.16 12.06
C ASP A 10 22.05 -7.53 11.05
N TYR A 11 22.59 -6.89 9.99
CA TYR A 11 21.78 -6.42 8.88
C TYR A 11 21.13 -7.56 8.08
N TRP A 12 21.89 -8.63 7.78
CA TRP A 12 21.32 -9.76 7.03
C TRP A 12 20.29 -10.55 7.84
N LEU A 13 20.49 -10.70 9.15
CA LEU A 13 19.48 -11.27 10.04
C LEU A 13 18.20 -10.42 10.02
N PHE A 14 18.35 -9.09 10.12
CA PHE A 14 17.23 -8.15 10.00
C PHE A 14 16.53 -8.28 8.63
N TRP A 15 17.32 -8.31 7.56
CA TRP A 15 16.78 -8.40 6.20
C TRP A 15 15.92 -9.66 6.01
N PHE A 16 16.44 -10.84 6.40
CA PHE A 16 15.66 -12.08 6.32
C PHE A 16 14.45 -12.08 7.26
N ALA A 17 14.57 -11.55 8.48
CA ALA A 17 13.46 -11.45 9.41
C ALA A 17 12.36 -10.53 8.86
N SER A 18 12.73 -9.36 8.33
CA SER A 18 11.81 -8.40 7.73
C SER A 18 11.14 -8.97 6.48
N SER A 19 11.89 -9.62 5.59
CA SER A 19 11.34 -10.31 4.40
C SER A 19 10.30 -11.36 4.77
N LEU A 20 10.58 -12.19 5.78
CA LEU A 20 9.64 -13.23 6.24
C LEU A 20 8.40 -12.63 6.90
N GLY A 21 8.56 -11.63 7.77
CA GLY A 21 7.44 -10.95 8.44
C GLY A 21 6.56 -10.21 7.44
N MET A 22 7.16 -9.38 6.57
CA MET A 22 6.44 -8.67 5.51
C MET A 22 5.79 -9.65 4.52
N GLY A 23 6.48 -10.76 4.19
CA GLY A 23 5.93 -11.83 3.37
C GLY A 23 4.70 -12.47 4.03
N ALA A 24 4.79 -12.80 5.30
CA ALA A 24 3.68 -13.37 6.08
C ALA A 24 2.46 -12.43 6.09
N SER A 25 2.67 -11.13 6.38
CA SER A 25 1.59 -10.12 6.39
C SER A 25 0.94 -9.96 5.02
N ASN A 26 1.73 -9.83 3.95
CA ASN A 26 1.19 -9.71 2.59
C ASN A 26 0.44 -10.99 2.16
N ILE A 27 1.01 -12.18 2.40
CA ILE A 27 0.35 -13.46 2.10
C ILE A 27 -0.98 -13.54 2.83
N LEU A 28 -1.01 -13.20 4.13
CA LEU A 28 -2.23 -13.22 4.93
C LEU A 28 -3.29 -12.28 4.36
N GLN A 29 -2.91 -11.07 3.99
CA GLN A 29 -3.83 -10.09 3.39
C GLN A 29 -4.48 -10.64 2.12
N TYR A 30 -3.70 -11.27 1.22
CA TYR A 30 -4.25 -11.88 0.00
C TYR A 30 -5.12 -13.09 0.31
N VAL A 31 -4.71 -13.98 1.23
CA VAL A 31 -5.50 -15.15 1.65
C VAL A 31 -6.84 -14.72 2.24
N LEU A 32 -6.83 -13.73 3.14
CA LEU A 32 -8.07 -13.21 3.75
C LEU A 32 -8.94 -12.50 2.71
N SER A 33 -8.34 -11.79 1.76
CA SER A 33 -9.07 -11.14 0.67
C SER A 33 -9.84 -12.15 -0.18
N LEU A 34 -9.18 -13.24 -0.58
CA LEU A 34 -9.80 -14.35 -1.32
C LEU A 34 -10.89 -15.02 -0.46
N TYR A 35 -10.56 -15.34 0.78
CA TYR A 35 -11.47 -16.04 1.69
C TYR A 35 -12.76 -15.25 1.97
N VAL A 36 -12.64 -13.94 2.27
CA VAL A 36 -13.81 -13.10 2.55
C VAL A 36 -14.68 -12.95 1.32
N LEU A 37 -14.09 -12.78 0.15
CA LEU A 37 -14.84 -12.65 -1.10
C LEU A 37 -15.56 -13.94 -1.48
N ASP A 38 -14.91 -15.10 -1.30
CA ASP A 38 -15.50 -16.39 -1.60
C ASP A 38 -16.56 -16.80 -0.55
N LEU A 39 -16.35 -16.48 0.74
CA LEU A 39 -17.26 -16.77 1.82
C LEU A 39 -18.57 -15.96 1.72
N THR A 40 -18.45 -14.67 1.41
CA THR A 40 -19.58 -13.74 1.50
C THR A 40 -20.20 -13.42 0.14
N GLY A 41 -19.40 -13.47 -0.93
CA GLY A 41 -19.79 -13.00 -2.25
C GLY A 41 -20.07 -11.51 -2.33
N SER A 42 -19.77 -10.73 -1.26
CA SER A 42 -20.06 -9.29 -1.14
C SER A 42 -18.80 -8.45 -1.29
N ALA A 43 -18.82 -7.57 -2.27
CA ALA A 43 -17.78 -6.57 -2.46
C ALA A 43 -17.75 -5.55 -1.30
N ALA A 44 -18.91 -5.25 -0.71
CA ALA A 44 -19.00 -4.33 0.43
C ALA A 44 -18.32 -4.91 1.69
N LEU A 45 -18.53 -6.19 2.00
CA LEU A 45 -17.85 -6.83 3.13
C LEU A 45 -16.34 -6.94 2.89
N PHE A 46 -15.92 -7.27 1.69
CA PHE A 46 -14.51 -7.25 1.29
C PHE A 46 -13.90 -5.85 1.44
N ALA A 47 -14.55 -4.82 0.90
CA ALA A 47 -14.10 -3.43 1.01
C ALA A 47 -14.06 -2.94 2.47
N SER A 48 -15.03 -3.35 3.29
CA SER A 48 -15.05 -2.98 4.71
C SER A 48 -13.89 -3.61 5.50
N MET A 49 -13.45 -4.81 5.12
CA MET A 49 -12.25 -5.43 5.69
C MET A 49 -10.99 -4.60 5.36
N LEU A 50 -10.86 -4.12 4.13
CA LEU A 50 -9.76 -3.24 3.74
C LEU A 50 -9.84 -1.88 4.47
N ALA A 51 -11.04 -1.34 4.62
CA ALA A 51 -11.25 -0.04 5.26
C ALA A 51 -11.01 -0.06 6.78
N VAL A 52 -11.31 -1.18 7.47
CA VAL A 52 -11.16 -1.29 8.93
C VAL A 52 -9.70 -1.12 9.39
N ILE A 53 -8.74 -1.44 8.54
CA ILE A 53 -7.29 -1.27 8.77
C ILE A 53 -6.92 0.21 9.06
N ILE A 54 -7.69 1.15 8.55
CA ILE A 54 -7.39 2.57 8.65
C ILE A 54 -7.56 3.09 10.07
N PHE A 55 -8.52 2.57 10.81
CA PHE A 55 -8.77 3.00 12.17
C PHE A 55 -7.55 2.81 13.09
N PRO A 56 -6.91 1.62 13.18
CA PRO A 56 -5.66 1.47 13.90
C PRO A 56 -4.54 2.37 13.36
N ARG A 57 -4.41 2.54 12.05
CA ARG A 57 -3.36 3.37 11.45
C ARG A 57 -3.42 4.82 11.90
N ILE A 58 -4.58 5.43 11.88
CA ILE A 58 -4.75 6.81 12.31
C ILE A 58 -4.48 6.96 13.81
N LEU A 59 -4.95 6.01 14.62
CA LEU A 59 -4.88 6.09 16.07
C LEU A 59 -3.49 5.75 16.62
N LEU A 60 -2.85 4.69 16.07
CA LEU A 60 -1.64 4.11 16.65
C LEU A 60 -0.33 4.58 15.99
N ALA A 61 -0.35 5.06 14.73
CA ALA A 61 0.87 5.49 14.04
C ALA A 61 1.71 6.51 14.83
N PRO A 62 1.11 7.50 15.51
CA PRO A 62 1.84 8.44 16.34
C PRO A 62 2.46 7.85 17.59
N LEU A 63 1.73 6.90 18.19
CA LEU A 63 2.21 6.17 19.36
C LEU A 63 3.40 5.29 18.97
N ALA A 64 3.33 4.66 17.80
CA ALA A 64 4.41 3.83 17.26
C ALA A 64 5.71 4.62 17.06
N GLY A 65 5.62 5.83 16.50
CA GLY A 65 6.80 6.71 16.36
C GLY A 65 7.44 7.06 17.70
N VAL A 66 6.63 7.43 18.70
CA VAL A 66 7.13 7.75 20.06
C VAL A 66 7.71 6.51 20.75
N MET A 67 7.08 5.34 20.57
CA MET A 67 7.58 4.09 21.16
C MET A 67 8.89 3.65 20.50
N ALA A 68 9.01 3.74 19.17
CA ALA A 68 10.23 3.40 18.45
C ALA A 68 11.46 4.19 18.95
N ASP A 69 11.25 5.43 19.42
CA ASP A 69 12.31 6.26 20.01
C ASP A 69 12.70 5.86 21.45
N ARG A 70 11.83 5.12 22.16
CA ARG A 70 12.02 4.84 23.61
C ARG A 70 12.38 3.40 23.93
N VAL A 71 12.13 2.48 23.02
CA VAL A 71 12.34 1.05 23.24
C VAL A 71 13.53 0.52 22.45
N ARG A 72 14.02 -0.64 22.84
CA ARG A 72 14.97 -1.41 22.03
C ARG A 72 14.24 -1.96 20.81
N LYS A 73 14.42 -1.32 19.65
CA LYS A 73 13.71 -1.59 18.41
C LYS A 73 13.72 -3.08 18.03
N SER A 74 14.92 -3.70 18.06
CA SER A 74 15.06 -5.13 17.72
C SER A 74 14.21 -6.04 18.62
N ARG A 75 14.13 -5.75 19.93
CA ARG A 75 13.32 -6.55 20.87
C ARG A 75 11.84 -6.32 20.65
N MET A 76 11.43 -5.09 20.39
CA MET A 76 10.02 -4.76 20.14
C MET A 76 9.55 -5.44 18.86
N MET A 77 10.33 -5.39 17.77
CA MET A 77 10.03 -6.08 16.52
C MET A 77 9.90 -7.59 16.73
N ALA A 78 10.84 -8.21 17.50
CA ALA A 78 10.77 -9.62 17.82
C ALA A 78 9.49 -9.98 18.62
N LEU A 79 9.12 -9.19 19.62
CA LEU A 79 7.90 -9.42 20.40
C LEU A 79 6.62 -9.28 19.56
N ILE A 80 6.58 -8.35 18.61
CA ILE A 80 5.45 -8.21 17.70
C ILE A 80 5.31 -9.45 16.82
N LEU A 81 6.39 -9.90 16.18
CA LEU A 81 6.38 -11.12 15.36
C LEU A 81 5.95 -12.36 16.16
N LEU A 82 6.39 -12.47 17.41
CA LEU A 82 5.96 -13.55 18.30
C LEU A 82 4.47 -13.45 18.65
N ALA A 83 3.98 -12.24 18.95
CA ALA A 83 2.57 -12.01 19.24
C ALA A 83 1.69 -12.32 18.03
N GLU A 84 2.09 -11.92 16.84
CA GLU A 84 1.39 -12.23 15.59
C GLU A 84 1.37 -13.74 15.32
N ALA A 85 2.50 -14.43 15.51
CA ALA A 85 2.56 -15.88 15.40
C ALA A 85 1.63 -16.57 16.41
N ALA A 86 1.55 -16.07 17.66
CA ALA A 86 0.66 -16.60 18.69
C ALA A 86 -0.82 -16.36 18.35
N VAL A 87 -1.18 -15.18 17.84
CA VAL A 87 -2.54 -14.85 17.39
C VAL A 87 -2.97 -15.77 16.24
N LEU A 88 -2.10 -15.96 15.24
CA LEU A 88 -2.38 -16.86 14.12
C LEU A 88 -2.46 -18.32 14.57
N GLY A 89 -1.61 -18.73 15.52
CA GLY A 89 -1.70 -20.04 16.16
C GLY A 89 -3.02 -20.25 16.90
N ALA A 90 -3.52 -19.24 17.60
CA ALA A 90 -4.85 -19.28 18.24
C ALA A 90 -5.98 -19.37 17.18
N CYS A 91 -5.89 -18.62 16.08
CA CYS A 91 -6.85 -18.71 14.98
C CYS A 91 -6.83 -20.10 14.30
N PHE A 92 -5.66 -20.72 14.18
CA PHE A 92 -5.53 -22.12 13.73
C PHE A 92 -6.31 -23.07 14.66
N LEU A 93 -6.11 -22.98 15.98
CA LEU A 93 -6.79 -23.83 16.94
C LEU A 93 -8.31 -23.62 16.93
N ILE A 94 -8.77 -22.38 16.83
CA ILE A 94 -10.19 -22.05 16.68
C ILE A 94 -10.74 -22.69 15.40
N GLY A 95 -10.03 -22.56 14.29
CA GLY A 95 -10.45 -23.09 12.99
C GLY A 95 -10.50 -24.61 12.91
N GLN A 96 -9.90 -25.35 13.88
CA GLN A 96 -10.06 -26.80 14.02
C GLN A 96 -11.39 -27.18 14.67
N THR A 97 -11.95 -26.32 15.48
CA THR A 97 -13.13 -26.62 16.31
C THR A 97 -14.38 -25.85 15.90
N ALA A 98 -14.20 -24.70 15.25
CA ALA A 98 -15.28 -23.80 14.86
C ALA A 98 -15.02 -23.16 13.50
N ALA A 99 -16.07 -22.70 12.83
CA ALA A 99 -15.94 -21.94 11.59
C ALA A 99 -15.33 -20.57 11.86
N ILE A 100 -14.44 -20.12 10.95
CA ILE A 100 -13.88 -18.78 10.97
C ILE A 100 -14.97 -17.80 10.50
N THR A 101 -15.41 -16.94 11.41
CA THR A 101 -16.51 -16.00 11.19
C THR A 101 -15.99 -14.61 10.84
N MET A 102 -16.82 -13.78 10.18
CA MET A 102 -16.46 -12.40 9.83
C MET A 102 -16.01 -11.55 11.04
N PRO A 103 -16.70 -11.57 12.21
CA PRO A 103 -16.21 -10.83 13.38
C PRO A 103 -14.80 -11.23 13.82
N LEU A 104 -14.46 -12.52 13.73
CA LEU A 104 -13.11 -12.99 14.05
C LEU A 104 -12.09 -12.48 13.05
N ILE A 105 -12.44 -12.44 11.75
CA ILE A 105 -11.56 -11.87 10.71
C ILE A 105 -11.31 -10.38 10.95
N TYR A 106 -12.33 -9.59 11.24
CA TYR A 106 -12.17 -8.16 11.57
C TYR A 106 -11.28 -7.97 12.80
N LEU A 107 -11.51 -8.74 13.87
CA LEU A 107 -10.66 -8.68 15.06
C LEU A 107 -9.20 -9.02 14.72
N LEU A 108 -8.99 -10.11 13.97
CA LEU A 108 -7.67 -10.54 13.53
C LEU A 108 -6.96 -9.43 12.74
N VAL A 109 -7.62 -8.86 11.73
CA VAL A 109 -7.06 -7.79 10.90
C VAL A 109 -6.69 -6.57 11.74
N VAL A 110 -7.55 -6.13 12.67
CA VAL A 110 -7.27 -4.98 13.55
C VAL A 110 -6.09 -5.24 14.47
N VAL A 111 -6.00 -6.45 15.05
CA VAL A 111 -4.91 -6.82 15.98
C VAL A 111 -3.56 -6.90 15.25
N LEU A 112 -3.53 -7.54 14.09
CA LEU A 112 -2.30 -7.66 13.30
C LEU A 112 -1.87 -6.31 12.72
N GLU A 113 -2.81 -5.50 12.23
CA GLU A 113 -2.49 -4.15 11.77
C GLU A 113 -1.91 -3.27 12.88
N ALA A 114 -2.41 -3.42 14.12
CA ALA A 114 -1.82 -2.73 15.26
C ALA A 114 -0.35 -3.15 15.46
N GLY A 115 -0.02 -4.44 15.34
CA GLY A 115 1.34 -4.95 15.37
C GLY A 115 2.20 -4.34 14.27
N GLU A 116 1.72 -4.38 13.03
CA GLU A 116 2.41 -3.85 11.85
C GLU A 116 2.76 -2.35 11.97
N ILE A 117 1.89 -1.54 12.56
CA ILE A 117 2.14 -0.12 12.77
C ILE A 117 3.34 0.08 13.70
N PHE A 118 3.41 -0.66 14.80
CA PHE A 118 4.53 -0.59 15.74
C PHE A 118 5.81 -1.21 15.16
N TYR A 119 5.69 -2.30 14.41
CA TYR A 119 6.80 -2.92 13.69
C TYR A 119 7.41 -1.94 12.69
N GLY A 120 6.61 -1.35 11.80
CA GLY A 120 7.06 -0.39 10.79
C GLY A 120 7.68 0.88 11.39
N GLY A 121 7.18 1.34 12.55
CA GLY A 121 7.81 2.44 13.29
C GLY A 121 9.23 2.10 13.75
N CYS A 122 9.46 0.88 14.25
CA CYS A 122 10.78 0.41 14.64
C CYS A 122 11.68 0.12 13.43
N GLU A 123 11.12 -0.48 12.36
CA GLU A 123 11.82 -0.82 11.13
C GLU A 123 12.41 0.42 10.44
N ALA A 124 11.64 1.48 10.33
CA ALA A 124 12.11 2.74 9.75
C ALA A 124 13.30 3.36 10.52
N ALA A 125 13.41 3.07 11.82
CA ALA A 125 14.39 3.67 12.72
C ALA A 125 15.57 2.75 13.09
N ILE A 126 15.54 1.44 12.76
CA ILE A 126 16.57 0.49 13.17
C ILE A 126 17.79 0.47 12.24
N LEU A 127 17.61 0.76 10.94
CA LEU A 127 18.69 0.65 9.94
C LEU A 127 19.98 1.38 10.31
N PRO A 128 19.96 2.62 10.84
CA PRO A 128 21.19 3.30 11.29
C PRO A 128 21.86 2.65 12.49
N GLU A 129 21.17 1.75 13.21
CA GLU A 129 21.72 1.01 14.34
C GLU A 129 22.39 -0.31 13.92
N LEU A 130 22.09 -0.77 12.69
CA LEU A 130 22.59 -2.05 12.15
C LEU A 130 23.80 -1.89 11.25
N VAL A 131 23.93 -0.73 10.57
CA VAL A 131 24.99 -0.49 9.58
C VAL A 131 25.74 0.81 9.87
N PRO A 132 27.04 0.90 9.49
CA PRO A 132 27.76 2.17 9.53
C PRO A 132 27.10 3.22 8.64
N GLY A 133 27.17 4.51 9.02
CA GLY A 133 26.52 5.61 8.29
C GLY A 133 26.87 5.68 6.81
N GLU A 134 28.09 5.31 6.43
CA GLU A 134 28.54 5.25 5.03
C GLU A 134 27.80 4.20 4.19
N ARG A 135 27.32 3.13 4.84
CA ARG A 135 26.60 2.01 4.22
C ARG A 135 25.07 2.11 4.30
N LEU A 136 24.56 3.16 4.95
CA LEU A 136 23.12 3.31 5.14
C LEU A 136 22.36 3.40 3.82
N LYS A 137 22.93 4.06 2.79
CA LYS A 137 22.31 4.16 1.47
C LYS A 137 22.22 2.78 0.79
N ASP A 138 23.26 1.98 0.91
CA ASP A 138 23.28 0.61 0.36
C ASP A 138 22.22 -0.26 1.05
N ALA A 139 22.14 -0.19 2.39
CA ALA A 139 21.16 -0.91 3.17
C ALA A 139 19.71 -0.56 2.79
N ILE A 140 19.40 0.75 2.68
CA ILE A 140 18.07 1.21 2.24
C ILE A 140 17.75 0.70 0.83
N SER A 141 18.72 0.73 -0.08
CA SER A 141 18.50 0.27 -1.45
C SER A 141 18.19 -1.23 -1.51
N VAL A 142 18.91 -2.04 -0.73
CA VAL A 142 18.68 -3.50 -0.64
C VAL A 142 17.30 -3.78 -0.03
N SER A 143 16.90 -3.08 1.03
CA SER A 143 15.57 -3.23 1.62
C SER A 143 14.44 -2.86 0.64
N LYS A 144 14.66 -1.85 -0.22
CA LYS A 144 13.66 -1.48 -1.24
C LYS A 144 13.51 -2.52 -2.36
N VAL A 145 14.58 -3.21 -2.71
CA VAL A 145 14.52 -4.35 -3.65
C VAL A 145 13.73 -5.51 -3.00
N ASP A 146 13.95 -5.75 -1.73
CA ASP A 146 13.22 -6.76 -0.95
C ASP A 146 11.72 -6.48 -0.92
N ASP A 147 11.32 -5.25 -0.57
CA ASP A 147 9.92 -4.80 -0.63
C ASP A 147 9.28 -5.21 -1.98
N GLY A 148 9.97 -4.92 -3.09
CA GLY A 148 9.50 -5.25 -4.43
C GLY A 148 9.35 -6.76 -4.66
N ILE A 149 10.33 -7.56 -4.24
CA ILE A 149 10.30 -9.03 -4.37
C ILE A 149 9.12 -9.60 -3.58
N VAL A 150 8.93 -9.17 -2.34
CA VAL A 150 7.82 -9.64 -1.50
C VAL A 150 6.48 -9.29 -2.13
N HIS A 151 6.29 -8.07 -2.62
CA HIS A 151 5.04 -7.67 -3.27
C HIS A 151 4.73 -8.46 -4.56
N VAL A 152 5.74 -8.93 -5.28
CA VAL A 152 5.58 -9.78 -6.47
C VAL A 152 5.28 -11.23 -6.09
N THR A 153 5.94 -11.76 -5.08
CA THR A 153 5.87 -13.19 -4.73
C THR A 153 4.73 -13.52 -3.77
N ALA A 154 4.33 -12.59 -2.91
CA ALA A 154 3.30 -12.84 -1.90
C ALA A 154 1.93 -13.23 -2.50
N PRO A 155 1.41 -12.61 -3.58
CA PRO A 155 0.16 -13.04 -4.18
C PRO A 155 0.21 -14.48 -4.68
N LEU A 156 1.32 -14.91 -5.32
CA LEU A 156 1.49 -16.28 -5.81
C LEU A 156 1.57 -17.28 -4.67
N ALA A 157 2.33 -16.97 -3.62
CA ALA A 157 2.38 -17.81 -2.42
C ALA A 157 1.00 -17.89 -1.74
N ALA A 158 0.26 -16.80 -1.69
CA ALA A 158 -1.09 -16.76 -1.13
C ALA A 158 -2.05 -17.65 -1.92
N ALA A 159 -1.98 -17.65 -3.26
CA ALA A 159 -2.81 -18.54 -4.09
C ALA A 159 -2.50 -20.00 -3.82
N LEU A 160 -1.21 -20.37 -3.80
CA LEU A 160 -0.80 -21.76 -3.50
C LEU A 160 -1.31 -22.22 -2.13
N ILE A 161 -1.21 -21.36 -1.12
CA ILE A 161 -1.72 -21.66 0.22
C ILE A 161 -3.25 -21.79 0.17
N TYR A 162 -3.93 -20.86 -0.48
CA TYR A 162 -5.38 -20.80 -0.55
C TYR A 162 -6.00 -21.99 -1.32
N ASP A 163 -5.37 -22.41 -2.45
CA ASP A 163 -5.88 -23.48 -3.31
C ASP A 163 -5.62 -24.87 -2.71
N HIS A 164 -4.56 -25.03 -1.88
CA HIS A 164 -4.16 -26.35 -1.37
C HIS A 164 -4.40 -26.55 0.12
N MET A 165 -4.75 -25.49 0.87
CA MET A 165 -4.95 -25.54 2.31
C MET A 165 -6.28 -24.94 2.70
N ASN A 166 -6.89 -25.45 3.80
CA ASN A 166 -8.00 -24.75 4.42
C ASN A 166 -7.50 -23.49 5.16
N ILE A 167 -8.41 -22.57 5.47
CA ILE A 167 -8.06 -21.30 6.09
C ILE A 167 -7.33 -21.47 7.45
N ALA A 168 -7.67 -22.49 8.22
CA ALA A 168 -6.99 -22.77 9.48
C ALA A 168 -5.53 -23.18 9.25
N ALA A 169 -5.25 -24.10 8.31
CA ALA A 169 -3.90 -24.50 7.95
C ALA A 169 -3.08 -23.32 7.38
N ALA A 170 -3.74 -22.42 6.63
CA ALA A 170 -3.12 -21.18 6.16
C ALA A 170 -2.66 -20.30 7.34
N PHE A 171 -3.48 -20.13 8.37
CA PHE A 171 -3.07 -19.40 9.59
C PHE A 171 -1.87 -20.05 10.27
N ALA A 172 -1.84 -21.38 10.37
CA ALA A 172 -0.70 -22.10 10.96
C ALA A 172 0.58 -21.86 10.16
N MET A 173 0.53 -21.96 8.84
CA MET A 173 1.68 -21.77 7.97
C MET A 173 2.21 -20.34 8.04
N ILE A 174 1.32 -19.34 7.97
CA ILE A 174 1.70 -17.93 8.07
C ILE A 174 2.23 -17.61 9.48
N GLY A 175 1.62 -18.18 10.51
CA GLY A 175 2.11 -18.09 11.88
C GLY A 175 3.52 -18.67 12.05
N LEU A 176 3.83 -19.77 11.35
CA LEU A 176 5.18 -20.37 11.34
C LEU A 176 6.20 -19.46 10.64
N LEU A 177 5.79 -18.75 9.57
CA LEU A 177 6.65 -17.73 8.94
C LEU A 177 6.97 -16.59 9.90
N ASN A 178 5.97 -16.05 10.62
CA ASN A 178 6.18 -15.03 11.64
C ASN A 178 7.03 -15.53 12.81
N PHE A 179 6.83 -16.77 13.24
CA PHE A 179 7.66 -17.38 14.27
C PHE A 179 9.12 -17.54 13.80
N SER A 180 9.34 -17.94 12.56
CA SER A 180 10.70 -18.01 11.98
C SER A 180 11.34 -16.63 11.89
N ALA A 181 10.57 -15.61 11.49
CA ALA A 181 11.01 -14.22 11.51
C ALA A 181 11.36 -13.74 12.91
N PHE A 182 10.56 -14.11 13.94
CA PHE A 182 10.86 -13.84 15.34
C PHE A 182 12.20 -14.43 15.77
N LEU A 183 12.48 -15.70 15.43
CA LEU A 183 13.74 -16.34 15.80
C LEU A 183 14.96 -15.61 15.22
N LEU A 184 14.87 -15.19 13.94
CA LEU A 184 15.93 -14.41 13.30
C LEU A 184 16.06 -13.03 13.95
N GLN A 185 14.94 -12.34 14.19
CA GLN A 185 14.91 -11.01 14.79
C GLN A 185 15.46 -11.00 16.23
N ALA A 186 15.21 -12.06 17.00
CA ALA A 186 15.69 -12.20 18.37
C ALA A 186 17.24 -12.35 18.46
N LEU A 187 17.89 -12.79 17.39
CA LEU A 187 19.34 -12.93 17.32
C LEU A 187 20.07 -11.62 17.00
N ILE A 188 19.36 -10.56 16.64
CA ILE A 188 19.95 -9.28 16.23
C ILE A 188 20.45 -8.52 17.44
N GLN A 189 21.72 -8.09 17.37
CA GLN A 189 22.37 -7.27 18.36
C GLN A 189 22.87 -5.97 17.73
N PRO A 190 22.08 -4.86 17.80
CA PRO A 190 22.45 -3.60 17.16
C PRO A 190 23.79 -3.08 17.72
N ARG A 191 24.79 -2.92 16.86
CA ARG A 191 26.15 -2.51 17.25
C ARG A 191 26.34 -1.01 17.26
N TYR A 192 25.51 -0.29 16.49
CA TYR A 192 25.62 1.15 16.31
C TYR A 192 24.47 1.91 17.01
N ALA A 193 23.85 1.24 18.00
CA ALA A 193 22.79 1.87 18.79
C ALA A 193 23.32 3.14 19.47
N ARG A 194 22.78 4.30 19.09
CA ARG A 194 23.09 5.57 19.74
C ARG A 194 22.37 5.60 21.08
N GLU A 195 23.08 5.96 22.15
CA GLU A 195 22.41 6.34 23.41
C GLU A 195 21.44 7.49 23.13
N HIS A 196 20.21 7.28 23.55
CA HIS A 196 19.10 8.22 23.31
C HIS A 196 19.30 9.46 24.21
N SER A 197 20.12 10.40 23.78
CA SER A 197 20.27 11.72 24.41
C SER A 197 19.51 12.77 23.61
N GLY A 198 18.30 13.06 24.02
CA GLY A 198 17.56 14.20 23.51
C GLY A 198 16.12 14.21 24.02
N LYS A 199 15.79 15.21 24.86
CA LYS A 199 14.40 15.59 25.18
C LYS A 199 13.74 16.08 23.91
N ARG A 200 13.15 15.17 23.07
CA ARG A 200 12.22 15.59 22.02
C ARG A 200 10.93 16.04 22.69
N GLN A 201 10.48 17.22 22.34
CA GLN A 201 9.15 17.74 22.72
C GLN A 201 8.09 16.68 22.38
N LYS A 202 7.11 16.52 23.28
CA LYS A 202 5.99 15.61 23.04
C LYS A 202 5.31 16.04 21.74
N PRO A 203 5.28 15.17 20.69
CA PRO A 203 4.57 15.50 19.48
C PRO A 203 3.08 15.65 19.82
N SER A 204 2.52 16.82 19.59
CA SER A 204 1.08 17.02 19.64
C SER A 204 0.55 16.81 18.23
N LEU A 205 0.12 15.57 17.92
CA LEU A 205 -0.41 15.20 16.59
C LEU A 205 -1.49 16.14 16.10
N TRP A 206 -2.38 16.53 16.98
CA TRP A 206 -3.44 17.46 16.65
C TRP A 206 -2.92 18.84 16.30
N GLN A 207 -1.85 19.27 16.98
CA GLN A 207 -1.17 20.52 16.68
C GLN A 207 -0.38 20.42 15.38
N ASP A 208 0.38 19.33 15.17
CA ASP A 208 1.13 19.08 13.94
C ASP A 208 0.21 18.97 12.72
N PHE A 209 -0.94 18.30 12.87
CA PHE A 209 -1.98 18.25 11.84
C PHE A 209 -2.58 19.63 11.54
N LYS A 210 -2.92 20.41 12.57
CA LYS A 210 -3.43 21.79 12.39
C LYS A 210 -2.42 22.69 11.70
N GLU A 211 -1.15 22.61 12.11
CA GLU A 211 -0.07 23.40 11.50
C GLU A 211 0.18 22.96 10.05
N GLY A 212 0.20 21.65 9.76
CA GLY A 212 0.26 21.12 8.40
C GLY A 212 -0.92 21.61 7.53
N LEU A 213 -2.14 21.55 8.06
CA LEU A 213 -3.35 22.02 7.36
C LEU A 213 -3.34 23.55 7.13
N THR A 214 -2.82 24.31 8.09
CA THR A 214 -2.68 25.77 7.97
C THR A 214 -1.68 26.10 6.86
N CYS A 215 -0.52 25.45 6.83
CA CYS A 215 0.47 25.60 5.78
C CYS A 215 -0.10 25.25 4.39
N ILE A 216 -0.88 24.15 4.31
CA ILE A 216 -1.55 23.75 3.08
C ILE A 216 -2.57 24.80 2.62
N ARG A 217 -3.36 25.38 3.54
CA ARG A 217 -4.34 26.42 3.21
C ARG A 217 -3.70 27.73 2.73
N GLN A 218 -2.53 28.07 3.21
CA GLN A 218 -1.80 29.29 2.83
C GLN A 218 -1.10 29.15 1.47
N ASN A 219 -0.71 27.92 1.07
CA ASN A 219 -0.07 27.67 -0.21
C ASN A 219 -1.11 27.24 -1.26
N ALA A 220 -1.26 28.03 -2.34
CA ALA A 220 -2.25 27.80 -3.39
C ALA A 220 -2.06 26.43 -4.09
N PHE A 221 -0.82 26.00 -4.32
CA PHE A 221 -0.49 24.70 -4.89
C PHE A 221 -0.91 23.55 -3.97
N LEU A 222 -0.48 23.60 -2.69
CA LEU A 222 -0.80 22.56 -1.72
C LEU A 222 -2.31 22.44 -1.46
N ARG A 223 -3.00 23.57 -1.42
CA ARG A 223 -4.46 23.61 -1.27
C ARG A 223 -5.18 22.91 -2.43
N SER A 224 -4.69 23.10 -3.63
CA SER A 224 -5.24 22.46 -4.82
C SER A 224 -4.87 20.98 -4.90
N PHE A 225 -3.66 20.64 -4.52
CA PHE A 225 -3.19 19.28 -4.39
C PHE A 225 -4.02 18.50 -3.36
N LEU A 226 -4.32 19.10 -2.20
CA LEU A 226 -5.19 18.52 -1.17
C LEU A 226 -6.63 18.27 -1.66
N LYS A 227 -7.14 19.02 -2.64
CA LYS A 227 -8.48 18.82 -3.18
C LYS A 227 -8.53 17.69 -4.23
N VAL A 228 -7.47 17.56 -5.02
CA VAL A 228 -7.46 16.66 -6.18
C VAL A 228 -6.93 15.27 -5.83
N MET A 229 -5.86 15.19 -5.05
CA MET A 229 -5.24 13.91 -4.70
C MET A 229 -6.14 12.95 -3.93
N PRO A 230 -6.91 13.39 -2.92
CA PRO A 230 -7.84 12.51 -2.23
C PRO A 230 -8.90 11.93 -3.18
N LEU A 231 -9.42 12.77 -4.08
CA LEU A 231 -10.39 12.35 -5.08
C LEU A 231 -9.79 11.29 -6.02
N ALA A 232 -8.59 11.56 -6.56
CA ALA A 232 -7.90 10.62 -7.42
C ALA A 232 -7.62 9.29 -6.70
N ASN A 233 -7.13 9.33 -5.46
CA ASN A 233 -6.87 8.12 -4.68
C ASN A 233 -8.14 7.32 -4.37
N ALA A 234 -9.25 7.98 -4.03
CA ALA A 234 -10.52 7.32 -3.76
C ALA A 234 -11.02 6.53 -4.98
N PHE A 235 -10.97 7.14 -6.17
CA PHE A 235 -11.45 6.48 -7.39
C PHE A 235 -10.44 5.48 -7.96
N PHE A 236 -9.16 5.84 -8.00
CA PHE A 236 -8.10 4.97 -8.51
C PHE A 236 -7.95 3.71 -7.63
N GLY A 237 -7.70 3.90 -6.32
CA GLY A 237 -7.50 2.79 -5.38
C GLY A 237 -8.69 1.84 -5.39
N ALA A 238 -9.89 2.35 -5.20
CA ALA A 238 -11.11 1.54 -5.13
C ALA A 238 -11.41 0.76 -6.41
N THR A 239 -11.08 1.31 -7.59
CA THR A 239 -11.27 0.58 -8.86
C THR A 239 -10.44 -0.70 -8.87
N PHE A 240 -9.17 -0.64 -8.49
CA PHE A 240 -8.28 -1.80 -8.56
C PHE A 240 -8.38 -2.71 -7.34
N SER A 241 -8.46 -2.15 -6.13
CA SER A 241 -8.52 -2.96 -4.91
C SER A 241 -9.87 -3.68 -4.74
N VAL A 242 -10.98 -3.09 -5.21
CA VAL A 242 -12.32 -3.64 -5.00
C VAL A 242 -12.97 -4.10 -6.31
N SER A 243 -13.16 -3.20 -7.31
CA SER A 243 -13.97 -3.55 -8.47
C SER A 243 -13.30 -4.56 -9.40
N VAL A 244 -12.01 -4.44 -9.68
CA VAL A 244 -11.29 -5.41 -10.52
C VAL A 244 -11.16 -6.75 -9.79
N ALA A 245 -10.88 -6.75 -8.49
CA ALA A 245 -10.84 -7.98 -7.68
C ALA A 245 -12.20 -8.70 -7.70
N TYR A 246 -13.29 -7.97 -7.49
CA TYR A 246 -14.64 -8.50 -7.55
C TYR A 246 -15.02 -9.01 -8.95
N LEU A 247 -14.68 -8.26 -10.00
CA LEU A 247 -14.91 -8.66 -11.39
C LEU A 247 -14.21 -10.00 -11.70
N LEU A 248 -12.93 -10.11 -11.39
CA LEU A 248 -12.14 -11.30 -11.72
C LEU A 248 -12.60 -12.51 -10.88
N ARG A 249 -12.70 -12.36 -9.57
CA ARG A 249 -12.99 -13.47 -8.67
C ARG A 249 -14.47 -13.85 -8.66
N ARG A 250 -15.38 -12.88 -8.55
CA ARG A 250 -16.82 -13.15 -8.36
C ARG A 250 -17.58 -13.21 -9.66
N THR A 251 -17.35 -12.25 -10.57
CA THR A 251 -18.14 -12.16 -11.82
C THR A 251 -17.63 -13.13 -12.89
N TYR A 252 -16.32 -13.19 -13.08
CA TYR A 252 -15.70 -14.11 -14.04
C TYR A 252 -15.44 -15.51 -13.47
N GLY A 253 -15.47 -15.68 -12.14
CA GLY A 253 -15.19 -16.95 -11.48
C GLY A 253 -13.75 -17.44 -11.69
N VAL A 254 -12.80 -16.51 -11.83
CA VAL A 254 -11.40 -16.83 -12.10
C VAL A 254 -10.78 -17.54 -10.88
N GLU A 255 -10.03 -18.60 -11.12
CA GLU A 255 -9.29 -19.34 -10.09
C GLU A 255 -8.30 -18.43 -9.33
N ALA A 256 -8.02 -18.79 -8.06
CA ALA A 256 -7.18 -17.94 -7.20
C ALA A 256 -5.78 -17.70 -7.80
N TRP A 257 -5.17 -18.71 -8.42
CA TRP A 257 -3.85 -18.58 -9.03
C TRP A 257 -3.82 -17.58 -10.21
N ILE A 258 -4.88 -17.51 -11.04
CA ILE A 258 -4.96 -16.54 -12.16
C ILE A 258 -5.08 -15.12 -11.60
N TYR A 259 -5.92 -14.91 -10.57
CA TYR A 259 -6.03 -13.62 -9.90
C TYR A 259 -4.70 -13.20 -9.26
N SER A 260 -4.01 -14.12 -8.61
CA SER A 260 -2.71 -13.87 -8.00
C SER A 260 -1.62 -13.59 -9.04
N LEU A 261 -1.68 -14.26 -10.19
CA LEU A 261 -0.80 -13.97 -11.33
C LEU A 261 -1.01 -12.53 -11.83
N TYR A 262 -2.27 -12.10 -11.99
CA TYR A 262 -2.61 -10.72 -12.30
C TYR A 262 -1.98 -9.75 -11.28
N CYS A 263 -2.15 -9.99 -9.96
CA CYS A 263 -1.56 -9.15 -8.91
C CYS A 263 -0.02 -9.13 -8.98
N SER A 264 0.62 -10.26 -9.27
CA SER A 264 2.08 -10.36 -9.37
C SER A 264 2.63 -9.65 -10.61
N ILE A 265 1.92 -9.72 -11.75
CA ILE A 265 2.28 -8.97 -12.96
C ILE A 265 2.22 -7.46 -12.69
N THR A 266 1.14 -6.98 -12.08
CA THR A 266 0.96 -5.55 -11.77
C THR A 266 1.97 -5.07 -10.73
N ALA A 267 2.30 -5.88 -9.72
CA ALA A 267 3.36 -5.61 -8.77
C ALA A 267 4.74 -5.54 -9.44
N THR A 268 5.02 -6.42 -10.41
CA THR A 268 6.26 -6.40 -11.19
C THR A 268 6.41 -5.09 -11.97
N VAL A 269 5.33 -4.62 -12.59
CA VAL A 269 5.32 -3.32 -13.29
C VAL A 269 5.62 -2.18 -12.29
N SER A 270 5.01 -2.20 -11.10
CA SER A 270 5.27 -1.21 -10.05
C SER A 270 6.74 -1.20 -9.59
N MET A 271 7.40 -2.35 -9.56
CA MET A 271 8.81 -2.49 -9.18
C MET A 271 9.76 -2.01 -10.29
N VAL A 272 9.45 -2.31 -11.55
CA VAL A 272 10.36 -2.10 -12.69
C VAL A 272 10.25 -0.70 -13.28
N VAL A 273 9.05 -0.15 -13.39
CA VAL A 273 8.79 1.14 -14.06
C VAL A 273 9.53 2.32 -13.43
N PRO A 274 9.73 2.43 -12.10
CA PRO A 274 10.52 3.53 -11.52
C PRO A 274 11.91 3.68 -12.13
N LEU A 275 12.55 2.58 -12.54
CA LEU A 275 13.88 2.59 -13.16
C LEU A 275 13.88 3.36 -14.49
N PHE A 276 12.77 3.32 -15.23
CA PHE A 276 12.60 3.98 -16.53
C PHE A 276 11.86 5.33 -16.42
N ALA A 277 11.20 5.59 -15.32
CA ALA A 277 10.43 6.82 -15.11
C ALA A 277 11.33 8.05 -14.84
N VAL A 278 12.51 7.87 -14.24
CA VAL A 278 13.44 8.97 -13.89
C VAL A 278 13.80 9.87 -15.08
N PRO A 279 14.16 9.35 -16.27
CA PRO A 279 14.44 10.20 -17.44
C PRO A 279 13.21 11.00 -17.89
N LEU A 280 12.01 10.41 -17.83
CA LEU A 280 10.77 11.11 -18.18
C LEU A 280 10.50 12.28 -17.23
N VAL A 281 10.63 12.06 -15.93
CA VAL A 281 10.42 13.09 -14.91
C VAL A 281 11.40 14.25 -15.05
N LYS A 282 12.65 13.98 -15.50
CA LYS A 282 13.64 15.02 -15.74
C LYS A 282 13.41 15.78 -17.05
N LYS A 283 12.86 15.12 -18.08
CA LYS A 283 12.72 15.67 -19.43
C LYS A 283 11.50 16.55 -19.61
N TYR A 284 10.40 16.21 -18.97
CA TYR A 284 9.11 16.88 -19.21
C TYR A 284 8.69 17.79 -18.05
N PRO A 285 8.05 18.94 -18.33
CA PRO A 285 7.49 19.80 -17.29
C PRO A 285 6.47 19.06 -16.43
N ALA A 286 6.50 19.32 -15.12
CA ALA A 286 5.67 18.62 -14.13
C ALA A 286 4.17 18.63 -14.46
N GLY A 287 3.63 19.77 -14.91
CA GLY A 287 2.22 19.89 -15.27
C GLY A 287 1.82 19.04 -16.48
N ARG A 288 2.67 18.98 -17.52
CA ARG A 288 2.41 18.13 -18.70
C ARG A 288 2.48 16.65 -18.36
N LEU A 289 3.49 16.26 -17.58
CA LEU A 289 3.68 14.87 -17.17
C LEU A 289 2.51 14.41 -16.31
N PHE A 290 2.09 15.24 -15.35
CA PHE A 290 0.96 14.94 -14.50
C PHE A 290 -0.34 14.79 -15.29
N PHE A 291 -0.62 15.72 -16.20
CA PHE A 291 -1.81 15.66 -17.05
C PHE A 291 -1.80 14.44 -17.99
N ALA A 292 -0.70 14.19 -18.69
CA ALA A 292 -0.57 13.03 -19.57
C ALA A 292 -0.75 11.71 -18.78
N SER A 293 -0.13 11.60 -17.61
CA SER A 293 -0.26 10.42 -16.75
C SER A 293 -1.71 10.21 -16.28
N THR A 294 -2.37 11.25 -15.78
CA THR A 294 -3.77 11.12 -15.31
C THR A 294 -4.75 10.83 -16.44
N LEU A 295 -4.52 11.37 -17.64
CA LEU A 295 -5.32 11.04 -18.81
C LEU A 295 -5.11 9.58 -19.25
N THR A 296 -3.89 9.10 -19.25
CA THR A 296 -3.55 7.68 -19.53
C THR A 296 -4.19 6.76 -18.50
N ILE A 297 -4.16 7.11 -17.22
CA ILE A 297 -4.83 6.36 -16.14
C ILE A 297 -6.34 6.30 -16.39
N ALA A 298 -6.99 7.44 -16.64
CA ALA A 298 -8.44 7.49 -16.90
C ALA A 298 -8.81 6.66 -18.14
N GLY A 299 -8.04 6.78 -19.22
CA GLY A 299 -8.23 5.99 -20.45
C GLY A 299 -8.02 4.50 -20.23
N GLY A 300 -7.01 4.11 -19.42
CA GLY A 300 -6.77 2.71 -19.07
C GLY A 300 -7.92 2.13 -18.24
N ILE A 301 -8.40 2.84 -17.21
CA ILE A 301 -9.56 2.40 -16.43
C ILE A 301 -10.83 2.30 -17.31
N PHE A 302 -11.02 3.25 -18.22
CA PHE A 302 -12.14 3.21 -19.17
C PHE A 302 -12.07 1.98 -20.09
N LEU A 303 -10.87 1.65 -20.58
CA LEU A 303 -10.64 0.43 -21.38
C LEU A 303 -10.90 -0.84 -20.58
N ILE A 304 -10.51 -0.88 -19.30
CA ILE A 304 -10.86 -1.98 -18.37
C ILE A 304 -12.38 -2.13 -18.30
N GLY A 305 -13.13 -1.03 -18.20
CA GLY A 305 -14.59 -1.04 -18.21
C GLY A 305 -15.17 -1.63 -19.49
N ILE A 306 -14.64 -1.26 -20.66
CA ILE A 306 -15.05 -1.84 -21.96
C ILE A 306 -14.76 -3.34 -22.00
N CYS A 307 -13.57 -3.76 -21.59
CA CYS A 307 -13.19 -5.18 -21.54
C CYS A 307 -14.07 -5.96 -20.56
N ALA A 308 -14.44 -5.36 -19.43
CA ALA A 308 -15.36 -5.96 -18.46
C ALA A 308 -16.75 -6.20 -19.08
N VAL A 309 -17.30 -5.19 -19.74
CA VAL A 309 -18.58 -5.34 -20.50
C VAL A 309 -18.46 -6.43 -21.56
N GLY A 310 -17.40 -6.39 -22.37
CA GLY A 310 -17.15 -7.37 -23.42
C GLY A 310 -17.11 -8.82 -22.90
N GLY A 311 -16.45 -9.06 -21.77
CA GLY A 311 -16.37 -10.37 -21.15
C GLY A 311 -17.67 -10.81 -20.46
N ILE A 312 -18.36 -9.90 -19.75
CA ILE A 312 -19.64 -10.19 -19.06
C ILE A 312 -20.73 -10.59 -20.09
N TYR A 313 -20.84 -9.85 -21.18
CA TYR A 313 -21.83 -10.12 -22.22
C TYR A 313 -21.34 -11.12 -23.30
N GLN A 314 -20.17 -11.77 -23.04
CA GLN A 314 -19.60 -12.78 -23.94
C GLN A 314 -19.34 -12.29 -25.39
N ILE A 315 -19.18 -10.97 -25.58
CA ILE A 315 -18.76 -10.37 -26.85
C ILE A 315 -17.33 -10.79 -27.19
N ILE A 316 -16.49 -10.92 -26.16
CA ILE A 316 -15.13 -11.45 -26.25
C ILE A 316 -14.98 -12.61 -25.25
N PRO A 317 -14.13 -13.60 -25.54
CA PRO A 317 -13.83 -14.66 -24.56
C PRO A 317 -13.31 -14.09 -23.24
N VAL A 318 -13.76 -14.63 -22.11
CA VAL A 318 -13.34 -14.17 -20.77
C VAL A 318 -11.82 -14.16 -20.61
N ALA A 319 -11.13 -15.18 -21.14
CA ALA A 319 -9.67 -15.23 -21.11
C ALA A 319 -9.01 -14.04 -21.83
N VAL A 320 -9.57 -13.61 -22.97
CA VAL A 320 -9.09 -12.43 -23.72
C VAL A 320 -9.39 -11.17 -22.92
N SER A 321 -10.57 -11.07 -22.30
CA SER A 321 -10.92 -9.94 -21.41
C SER A 321 -9.92 -9.81 -20.26
N ILE A 322 -9.56 -10.90 -19.58
CA ILE A 322 -8.59 -10.91 -18.48
C ILE A 322 -7.22 -10.40 -18.95
N VAL A 323 -6.74 -10.87 -20.10
CA VAL A 323 -5.46 -10.41 -20.66
C VAL A 323 -5.50 -8.91 -20.96
N LEU A 324 -6.56 -8.43 -21.60
CA LEU A 324 -6.72 -7.02 -21.94
C LEU A 324 -6.83 -6.14 -20.68
N ILE A 325 -7.56 -6.58 -19.67
CA ILE A 325 -7.65 -5.92 -18.36
C ILE A 325 -6.26 -5.84 -17.72
N THR A 326 -5.51 -6.94 -17.69
CA THR A 326 -4.15 -6.97 -17.11
C THR A 326 -3.21 -6.03 -17.85
N MET A 327 -3.22 -6.04 -19.19
CA MET A 327 -2.41 -5.13 -20.00
C MET A 327 -2.77 -3.66 -19.77
N SER A 328 -4.07 -3.36 -19.72
CA SER A 328 -4.55 -2.00 -19.45
C SER A 328 -4.15 -1.52 -18.07
N ASP A 329 -4.23 -2.38 -17.05
CA ASP A 329 -3.79 -2.06 -15.69
C ASP A 329 -2.27 -1.84 -15.62
N CYS A 330 -1.46 -2.66 -16.28
CA CYS A 330 -0.02 -2.45 -16.40
C CYS A 330 0.31 -1.06 -16.98
N VAL A 331 -0.41 -0.63 -18.02
CA VAL A 331 -0.24 0.73 -18.61
C VAL A 331 -0.67 1.81 -17.60
N THR A 332 -1.75 1.57 -16.88
CA THR A 332 -2.27 2.49 -15.85
C THR A 332 -1.28 2.67 -14.71
N ILE A 333 -0.71 1.59 -14.20
CA ILE A 333 0.33 1.61 -13.15
C ILE A 333 1.60 2.29 -13.68
N ALA A 334 2.02 1.95 -14.89
CA ALA A 334 3.20 2.57 -15.51
C ALA A 334 3.04 4.10 -15.66
N ALA A 335 1.83 4.58 -15.92
CA ALA A 335 1.52 6.02 -15.96
C ALA A 335 1.44 6.65 -14.55
N ALA A 336 0.97 5.91 -13.55
CA ALA A 336 0.83 6.42 -12.18
C ALA A 336 2.18 6.72 -11.52
N ILE A 337 3.23 5.96 -11.83
CA ILE A 337 4.55 6.07 -11.19
C ILE A 337 5.23 7.42 -11.47
N PRO A 338 5.41 7.88 -12.73
CA PRO A 338 5.99 9.20 -12.97
C PRO A 338 5.14 10.34 -12.41
N MET A 339 3.82 10.18 -12.35
CA MET A 339 2.92 11.12 -11.66
C MET A 339 3.23 11.21 -10.16
N GLN A 340 3.35 10.08 -9.48
CA GLN A 340 3.67 10.03 -8.04
C GLN A 340 5.06 10.59 -7.73
N MET A 341 6.06 10.29 -8.58
CA MET A 341 7.41 10.84 -8.46
C MET A 341 7.39 12.36 -8.60
N THR A 342 6.68 12.89 -9.62
CA THR A 342 6.54 14.33 -9.86
C THR A 342 5.84 15.01 -8.68
N ALA A 343 4.75 14.44 -8.19
CA ALA A 343 4.02 14.93 -7.02
C ALA A 343 4.92 15.00 -5.77
N SER A 344 5.73 13.97 -5.55
CA SER A 344 6.69 13.92 -4.43
C SER A 344 7.77 14.99 -4.55
N ILE A 345 8.33 15.22 -5.75
CA ILE A 345 9.33 16.26 -6.01
C ILE A 345 8.71 17.65 -5.77
N MET A 346 7.53 17.91 -6.33
CA MET A 346 6.84 19.20 -6.16
C MET A 346 6.53 19.50 -4.69
N LEU A 347 6.16 18.46 -3.92
CA LEU A 347 5.93 18.60 -2.47
C LEU A 347 7.23 18.95 -1.74
N GLN A 348 8.33 18.26 -2.04
CA GLN A 348 9.63 18.48 -1.40
C GLN A 348 10.25 19.82 -1.75
N THR A 349 10.02 20.35 -2.95
CA THR A 349 10.55 21.63 -3.42
C THR A 349 9.65 22.82 -3.07
N GLY A 350 8.34 22.58 -2.95
CA GLY A 350 7.33 23.63 -2.71
C GLY A 350 7.01 23.90 -1.23
N VAL A 351 7.60 23.13 -0.31
CA VAL A 351 7.36 23.26 1.14
C VAL A 351 8.66 23.55 1.87
N GLU A 352 8.61 24.47 2.84
CA GLU A 352 9.75 24.75 3.72
C GLU A 352 10.21 23.49 4.47
N LYS A 353 11.52 23.29 4.57
CA LYS A 353 12.11 22.07 5.16
C LYS A 353 11.59 21.76 6.57
N GLY A 354 11.31 22.80 7.38
CA GLY A 354 10.76 22.64 8.73
C GLY A 354 9.30 22.17 8.80
N MET A 355 8.52 22.39 7.73
CA MET A 355 7.10 22.05 7.64
C MET A 355 6.84 20.80 6.79
N LEU A 356 7.82 20.32 6.05
CA LEU A 356 7.68 19.21 5.10
C LEU A 356 7.12 17.94 5.76
N GLY A 357 7.60 17.58 6.94
CA GLY A 357 7.12 16.42 7.68
C GLY A 357 5.63 16.53 8.04
N ARG A 358 5.19 17.68 8.56
CA ARG A 358 3.80 17.94 8.98
C ARG A 358 2.85 17.96 7.78
N VAL A 359 3.25 18.63 6.70
CA VAL A 359 2.48 18.69 5.43
C VAL A 359 2.35 17.29 4.82
N SER A 360 3.45 16.54 4.73
CA SER A 360 3.45 15.18 4.19
C SER A 360 2.58 14.22 5.02
N ALA A 361 2.66 14.30 6.36
CA ALA A 361 1.83 13.51 7.26
C ALA A 361 0.33 13.83 7.07
N THR A 362 -0.03 15.13 7.00
CA THR A 362 -1.40 15.58 6.76
C THR A 362 -1.95 15.07 5.42
N LEU A 363 -1.17 15.21 4.33
CA LEU A 363 -1.55 14.72 3.00
C LEU A 363 -1.72 13.21 2.99
N ARG A 364 -0.82 12.48 3.65
CA ARG A 364 -0.89 11.02 3.77
C ARG A 364 -2.13 10.56 4.52
N MET A 365 -2.47 11.19 5.65
CA MET A 365 -3.69 10.89 6.40
C MET A 365 -4.95 11.10 5.55
N VAL A 366 -5.03 12.22 4.85
CA VAL A 366 -6.17 12.52 3.97
C VAL A 366 -6.24 11.52 2.81
N SER A 367 -5.10 11.15 2.22
CA SER A 367 -5.04 10.16 1.13
C SER A 367 -5.50 8.77 1.59
N ILE A 368 -5.07 8.31 2.75
CA ILE A 368 -5.47 7.02 3.33
C ILE A 368 -6.97 7.02 3.64
N ALA A 369 -7.49 8.07 4.28
CA ALA A 369 -8.91 8.18 4.62
C ALA A 369 -9.79 8.22 3.37
N SER A 370 -9.35 8.93 2.31
CA SER A 370 -10.09 8.98 1.06
C SER A 370 -10.07 7.67 0.28
N ALA A 371 -8.95 6.94 0.30
CA ALA A 371 -8.86 5.61 -0.30
C ALA A 371 -9.88 4.65 0.34
N ALA A 372 -9.97 4.60 1.68
CA ALA A 372 -10.97 3.77 2.35
C ALA A 372 -12.41 4.19 2.08
N ALA A 373 -12.69 5.49 2.08
CA ALA A 373 -14.02 5.98 1.72
C ALA A 373 -14.38 5.54 0.28
N GLY A 374 -13.41 5.60 -0.64
CA GLY A 374 -13.54 5.09 -1.99
C GLY A 374 -13.80 3.58 -2.03
N GLU A 375 -13.01 2.79 -1.33
CA GLU A 375 -13.17 1.33 -1.25
C GLU A 375 -14.55 0.94 -0.71
N MET A 376 -15.03 1.58 0.37
CA MET A 376 -16.37 1.35 0.90
C MET A 376 -17.47 1.72 -0.10
N LEU A 377 -17.35 2.88 -0.76
CA LEU A 377 -18.30 3.31 -1.77
C LEU A 377 -18.35 2.33 -2.94
N PHE A 378 -17.20 1.91 -3.46
CA PHE A 378 -17.12 0.99 -4.59
C PHE A 378 -17.56 -0.43 -4.19
N GLY A 379 -17.30 -0.86 -2.96
CA GLY A 379 -17.85 -2.09 -2.42
C GLY A 379 -19.38 -2.11 -2.46
N LEU A 380 -20.02 -1.07 -1.92
CA LEU A 380 -21.46 -0.93 -1.95
C LEU A 380 -22.02 -0.82 -3.38
N LEU A 381 -21.34 -0.08 -4.26
CA LEU A 381 -21.77 0.05 -5.66
C LEU A 381 -21.65 -1.28 -6.41
N ASN A 382 -20.60 -2.07 -6.20
CA ASN A 382 -20.44 -3.38 -6.84
C ASN A 382 -21.53 -4.38 -6.39
N ASP A 383 -21.98 -4.32 -5.13
CA ASP A 383 -23.07 -5.16 -4.64
C ASP A 383 -24.45 -4.68 -5.12
N ALA A 384 -24.62 -3.37 -5.27
CA ALA A 384 -25.93 -2.77 -5.61
C ALA A 384 -26.17 -2.62 -7.11
N THR A 385 -25.12 -2.65 -7.95
CA THR A 385 -25.20 -2.32 -9.38
C THR A 385 -24.44 -3.33 -10.26
N TRP A 386 -24.43 -3.05 -11.56
CA TRP A 386 -23.60 -3.82 -12.50
C TRP A 386 -22.11 -3.54 -12.27
N VAL A 387 -21.29 -4.56 -12.17
CA VAL A 387 -19.83 -4.48 -11.85
C VAL A 387 -19.03 -3.53 -12.75
N TRP A 388 -19.43 -3.36 -13.99
CA TRP A 388 -18.79 -2.43 -14.92
C TRP A 388 -19.07 -0.95 -14.59
N LEU A 389 -20.19 -0.63 -13.91
CA LEU A 389 -20.56 0.76 -13.59
C LEU A 389 -19.56 1.43 -12.63
N PRO A 390 -19.18 0.84 -11.49
CA PRO A 390 -18.13 1.40 -10.63
C PRO A 390 -16.81 1.63 -11.37
N ILE A 391 -16.43 0.75 -12.30
CA ILE A 391 -15.21 0.91 -13.10
C ILE A 391 -15.27 2.17 -13.96
N PHE A 392 -16.39 2.40 -14.67
CA PHE A 392 -16.57 3.63 -15.44
C PHE A 392 -16.65 4.88 -14.56
N LEU A 393 -17.25 4.79 -13.37
CA LEU A 393 -17.23 5.87 -12.38
C LEU A 393 -15.80 6.16 -11.90
N GLY A 394 -14.97 5.13 -11.74
CA GLY A 394 -13.54 5.25 -11.46
C GLY A 394 -12.80 6.04 -12.55
N ALA A 395 -13.02 5.67 -13.81
CA ALA A 395 -12.45 6.39 -14.96
C ALA A 395 -12.89 7.86 -14.99
N ALA A 396 -14.19 8.12 -14.81
CA ALA A 396 -14.75 9.47 -14.78
C ALA A 396 -14.20 10.29 -13.60
N GLY A 397 -14.11 9.71 -12.41
CA GLY A 397 -13.57 10.36 -11.21
C GLY A 397 -12.11 10.77 -11.40
N VAL A 398 -11.28 9.89 -11.95
CA VAL A 398 -9.87 10.21 -12.26
C VAL A 398 -9.76 11.27 -13.36
N ALA A 399 -10.63 11.21 -14.40
CA ALA A 399 -10.65 12.22 -15.46
C ALA A 399 -11.05 13.61 -14.91
N VAL A 400 -12.06 13.68 -14.04
CA VAL A 400 -12.45 14.92 -13.36
C VAL A 400 -11.31 15.46 -12.50
N ALA A 401 -10.65 14.60 -11.72
CA ALA A 401 -9.47 14.98 -10.93
C ALA A 401 -8.35 15.56 -11.82
N SER A 402 -8.11 14.96 -12.99
CA SER A 402 -7.15 15.45 -13.98
C SER A 402 -7.48 16.86 -14.48
N LEU A 403 -8.73 17.09 -14.89
CA LEU A 403 -9.19 18.38 -15.39
C LEU A 403 -9.13 19.48 -14.31
N LEU A 404 -9.47 19.14 -13.07
CA LEU A 404 -9.35 20.04 -11.94
C LEU A 404 -7.89 20.42 -11.67
N PHE A 405 -6.98 19.45 -11.76
CA PHE A 405 -5.56 19.71 -11.57
C PHE A 405 -4.96 20.55 -12.69
N GLN A 406 -5.34 20.30 -13.94
CA GLN A 406 -4.88 21.10 -15.08
C GLN A 406 -5.25 22.58 -14.94
N LYS A 407 -6.51 22.89 -14.55
CA LYS A 407 -6.96 24.27 -14.30
C LYS A 407 -6.13 24.97 -13.23
N VAL A 408 -5.72 24.22 -12.22
CA VAL A 408 -4.89 24.73 -11.12
C VAL A 408 -3.47 25.02 -11.60
N MET A 409 -2.86 24.10 -12.34
CA MET A 409 -1.48 24.27 -12.84
C MET A 409 -1.41 25.44 -13.83
N ALA A 410 -2.36 25.57 -14.75
CA ALA A 410 -2.43 26.69 -15.66
C ALA A 410 -2.55 28.03 -14.92
N ALA A 411 -3.34 28.09 -13.84
CA ALA A 411 -3.48 29.30 -13.02
C ALA A 411 -2.18 29.64 -12.22
N LEU A 412 -1.35 28.65 -11.91
CA LEU A 412 -0.07 28.85 -11.24
C LEU A 412 1.02 29.28 -12.21
N ASP A 413 1.07 28.69 -13.42
CA ASP A 413 2.02 29.07 -14.47
C ASP A 413 1.81 30.53 -14.89
N CYS A 414 0.57 30.97 -15.10
CA CYS A 414 0.25 32.37 -15.37
C CYS A 414 0.67 33.35 -14.27
N ARG A 415 0.74 32.93 -13.01
CA ARG A 415 1.20 33.76 -11.91
C ARG A 415 2.72 33.82 -11.78
N GLN A 416 3.45 32.82 -12.29
CA GLN A 416 4.92 32.83 -12.34
C GLN A 416 5.45 33.68 -13.49
N GLU A 417 4.74 33.76 -14.60
CA GLU A 417 5.08 34.63 -15.74
C GLU A 417 4.82 36.13 -15.45
N GLN A 418 4.01 36.45 -14.43
CA GLN A 418 3.70 37.84 -14.01
C GLN A 418 4.62 38.36 -12.89
N LYS A 419 5.57 37.55 -12.38
CA LYS A 419 6.61 37.95 -11.41
C LYS A 419 7.98 37.93 -12.03
#